data_1eaf59e05e2ac5da7774fc5fe740d2c2
#
_entry.id   1eaf59e05e2ac5da7774fc5fe740d2c2
#
_cell.length_a   1.000
_cell.length_b   1.000
_cell.length_c   1.000
_cell.angle_alpha   90.00
_cell.angle_beta   90.00
_cell.angle_gamma   90.00
#
_symmetry.space_group_name_H-M   'P 1'
#
loop_
_entity.id
_entity.type
_entity.pdbx_description
1 polymer ?
#
loop_
_entity_poly.entity_id
_entity_poly.type
_entity_poly.pdbx_seq_one_letter_code
_entity_poly.pdbx_strand_id
1 'polypeptide(L)'
;DVGIEVSAYGVDHARIHEDIPLVPNVGFLVGGRFFHPGDAFTIPDLPVDVLGLPTAAPWLKLAESIDYLRAVAPRVAVPIHEAIHAMPDMAYRQFRNLALEGTTVTVINPGDKADV
;
A
#
# COMPACT_ATOMS: atom_id res chain seq x y z
N ASP A 1 -17.16 6.50 -19.45
CA ASP A 1 -16.40 7.56 -18.78
C ASP A 1 -17.16 8.02 -17.52
N VAL A 2 -16.57 7.85 -16.37
CA VAL A 2 -17.17 8.20 -15.07
C VAL A 2 -16.61 9.53 -14.51
N GLY A 3 -15.74 10.22 -15.24
CA GLY A 3 -15.17 11.50 -14.84
C GLY A 3 -14.20 11.43 -13.66
N ILE A 4 -13.66 10.24 -13.31
CA ILE A 4 -12.64 10.09 -12.28
C ILE A 4 -11.27 10.02 -12.95
N GLU A 5 -10.38 10.92 -12.54
CA GLU A 5 -9.00 10.93 -13.01
C GLU A 5 -8.23 9.76 -12.39
N VAL A 6 -7.43 9.07 -13.21
CA VAL A 6 -6.54 8.00 -12.78
C VAL A 6 -5.17 8.25 -13.38
N SER A 7 -4.16 8.37 -12.51
CA SER A 7 -2.75 8.53 -12.91
C SER A 7 -1.96 7.26 -12.57
N ALA A 8 -1.03 6.88 -13.46
CA ALA A 8 -0.23 5.68 -13.33
C ALA A 8 1.21 6.01 -12.90
N TYR A 9 1.76 5.23 -11.99
CA TYR A 9 3.11 5.41 -11.45
C TYR A 9 3.85 4.07 -11.34
N GLY A 10 5.17 4.11 -11.53
CA GLY A 10 6.01 2.92 -11.42
C GLY A 10 6.10 2.15 -12.73
N VAL A 11 7.04 1.25 -12.78
CA VAL A 11 7.37 0.45 -13.97
C VAL A 11 7.50 -1.02 -13.62
N ASP A 12 8.15 -1.33 -12.49
CA ASP A 12 8.54 -2.69 -12.15
C ASP A 12 7.88 -3.16 -10.85
N HIS A 13 7.54 -4.45 -10.84
CA HIS A 13 7.23 -5.21 -9.64
C HIS A 13 8.42 -5.20 -8.66
N ALA A 14 8.15 -5.26 -7.37
CA ALA A 14 9.22 -5.46 -6.38
C ALA A 14 9.94 -6.79 -6.66
N ARG A 15 11.26 -6.80 -6.47
CA ARG A 15 12.08 -8.00 -6.74
C ARG A 15 11.77 -9.09 -5.70
N ILE A 16 11.39 -10.26 -6.19
CA ILE A 16 11.14 -11.44 -5.35
C ILE A 16 12.46 -12.15 -5.07
N HIS A 17 13.23 -12.45 -6.11
CA HIS A 17 14.55 -13.09 -6.03
C HIS A 17 15.37 -12.72 -7.26
N GLU A 18 16.71 -12.74 -7.15
CA GLU A 18 17.59 -12.36 -8.26
C GLU A 18 17.44 -13.25 -9.50
N ASP A 19 17.08 -14.53 -9.31
CA ASP A 19 16.86 -15.50 -10.39
C ASP A 19 15.40 -15.54 -10.89
N ILE A 20 14.50 -14.74 -10.32
CA ILE A 20 13.12 -14.59 -10.80
C ILE A 20 13.06 -13.36 -11.69
N PRO A 21 12.63 -13.49 -12.96
CA PRO A 21 12.52 -12.36 -13.87
C PRO A 21 11.64 -11.25 -13.29
N LEU A 22 12.09 -10.01 -13.43
CA LEU A 22 11.32 -8.83 -13.07
C LEU A 22 10.17 -8.66 -14.07
N VAL A 23 8.96 -8.43 -13.57
CA VAL A 23 7.78 -8.18 -14.38
C VAL A 23 7.28 -6.75 -14.18
N PRO A 24 6.53 -6.18 -15.13
CA PRO A 24 5.96 -4.85 -14.96
C PRO A 24 4.98 -4.79 -13.80
N ASN A 25 4.95 -3.64 -13.11
CA ASN A 25 3.95 -3.27 -12.14
C ASN A 25 3.65 -1.78 -12.24
N VAL A 26 2.39 -1.44 -12.17
CA VAL A 26 1.92 -0.05 -12.20
C VAL A 26 1.01 0.18 -11.00
N GLY A 27 1.29 1.22 -10.23
CA GLY A 27 0.41 1.73 -9.20
C GLY A 27 -0.54 2.79 -9.78
N PHE A 28 -1.70 2.94 -9.17
CA PHE A 28 -2.73 3.88 -9.63
C PHE A 28 -3.12 4.87 -8.53
N LEU A 29 -3.04 6.17 -8.87
CA LEU A 29 -3.60 7.24 -8.06
C LEU A 29 -4.98 7.59 -8.62
N VAL A 30 -6.02 7.32 -7.85
CA VAL A 30 -7.41 7.46 -8.23
C VAL A 30 -8.02 8.71 -7.60
N GLY A 31 -8.58 9.58 -8.42
CA GLY A 31 -9.21 10.82 -7.99
C GLY A 31 -8.26 11.78 -7.26
N GLY A 32 -6.96 11.68 -7.48
CA GLY A 32 -5.94 12.46 -6.77
C GLY A 32 -5.87 12.16 -5.26
N ARG A 33 -6.49 11.07 -4.79
CA ARG A 33 -6.63 10.76 -3.36
C ARG A 33 -6.11 9.39 -2.97
N PHE A 34 -6.62 8.33 -3.61
CA PHE A 34 -6.32 6.94 -3.26
C PHE A 34 -5.22 6.40 -4.13
N PHE A 35 -4.13 5.95 -3.52
CA PHE A 35 -3.03 5.29 -4.22
C PHE A 35 -2.97 3.80 -3.91
N HIS A 36 -3.05 2.98 -4.94
CA HIS A 36 -2.82 1.54 -4.88
C HIS A 36 -1.51 1.22 -5.59
N PRO A 37 -0.46 0.82 -4.88
CA PRO A 37 0.87 0.63 -5.48
C PRO A 37 1.02 -0.68 -6.27
N GLY A 38 0.05 -1.60 -6.17
CA GLY A 38 0.22 -2.97 -6.67
C GLY A 38 1.23 -3.74 -5.82
N ASP A 39 2.15 -4.42 -6.49
CA ASP A 39 3.21 -5.24 -5.89
C ASP A 39 4.57 -4.52 -5.90
N ALA A 40 4.58 -3.29 -5.43
CA ALA A 40 5.79 -2.48 -5.30
C ALA A 40 5.63 -1.42 -4.20
N PHE A 41 6.72 -0.80 -3.81
CA PHE A 41 6.74 0.34 -2.90
C PHE A 41 6.94 1.66 -3.66
N THR A 42 6.18 1.86 -4.72
CA THR A 42 6.22 3.07 -5.53
C THR A 42 5.68 4.27 -4.75
N ILE A 43 6.40 5.38 -4.78
CA ILE A 43 5.96 6.65 -4.18
C ILE A 43 5.65 7.60 -5.34
N PRO A 44 4.38 8.02 -5.52
CA PRO A 44 4.03 9.00 -6.54
C PRO A 44 4.61 10.38 -6.21
N ASP A 45 4.73 11.22 -7.21
CA ASP A 45 5.20 12.60 -7.07
C ASP A 45 4.15 13.59 -6.53
N LEU A 46 2.94 13.09 -6.27
CA LEU A 46 1.85 13.85 -5.66
C LEU A 46 1.56 13.32 -4.24
N PRO A 47 1.02 14.19 -3.35
CA PRO A 47 0.59 13.75 -2.03
C PRO A 47 -0.47 12.64 -2.12
N VAL A 48 -0.39 11.68 -1.23
CA VAL A 48 -1.35 10.56 -1.11
C VAL A 48 -2.19 10.78 0.14
N ASP A 49 -3.50 10.90 -0.03
CA ASP A 49 -4.43 11.01 1.09
C ASP A 49 -4.73 9.65 1.71
N VAL A 50 -5.06 8.67 0.87
CA VAL A 50 -5.35 7.29 1.29
C VAL A 50 -4.41 6.34 0.55
N LEU A 51 -3.67 5.53 1.30
CA LEU A 51 -2.73 4.55 0.78
C LEU A 51 -3.24 3.13 0.96
N GLY A 52 -3.29 2.35 -0.12
CA GLY A 52 -3.31 0.89 -0.02
C GLY A 52 -1.92 0.40 0.40
N LEU A 53 -1.79 -0.09 1.63
CA LEU A 53 -0.50 -0.45 2.21
C LEU A 53 -0.22 -1.95 2.03
N PRO A 54 0.74 -2.36 1.19
CA PRO A 54 1.13 -3.76 1.06
C PRO A 54 1.57 -4.34 2.41
N THR A 55 0.90 -5.43 2.84
CA THR A 55 1.05 -6.00 4.18
C THR A 55 1.82 -7.31 4.16
N ALA A 56 1.62 -8.14 3.16
CA ALA A 56 2.30 -9.42 3.00
C ALA A 56 2.48 -9.78 1.53
N ALA A 57 3.65 -10.29 1.18
CA ALA A 57 3.96 -10.81 -0.15
C ALA A 57 5.28 -11.60 -0.08
N PRO A 58 5.57 -12.48 -1.08
CA PRO A 58 6.83 -13.22 -1.12
C PRO A 58 8.09 -12.34 -1.17
N TRP A 59 7.93 -11.10 -1.59
CA TRP A 59 9.01 -10.12 -1.73
C TRP A 59 9.09 -9.13 -0.57
N LEU A 60 8.15 -9.19 0.41
CA LEU A 60 7.91 -8.12 1.37
C LEU A 60 8.38 -8.52 2.78
N LYS A 61 9.16 -7.64 3.40
CA LYS A 61 9.42 -7.65 4.84
C LYS A 61 8.57 -6.59 5.53
N LEU A 62 8.06 -6.89 6.71
CA LEU A 62 7.25 -5.94 7.49
C LEU A 62 7.96 -4.59 7.69
N ALA A 63 9.26 -4.61 7.92
CA ALA A 63 10.07 -3.40 8.05
C ALA A 63 9.97 -2.49 6.81
N GLU A 64 9.97 -3.07 5.61
CA GLU A 64 9.86 -2.31 4.36
C GLU A 64 8.48 -1.66 4.22
N SER A 65 7.40 -2.35 4.62
CA SER A 65 6.05 -1.78 4.66
C SER A 65 5.95 -0.61 5.63
N ILE A 66 6.58 -0.72 6.81
CA ILE A 66 6.61 0.36 7.80
C ILE A 66 7.39 1.56 7.26
N ASP A 67 8.55 1.33 6.66
CA ASP A 67 9.34 2.40 6.05
C ASP A 67 8.60 3.09 4.90
N TYR A 68 7.90 2.30 4.08
CA TYR A 68 7.06 2.82 3.01
C TYR A 68 5.89 3.67 3.54
N LEU A 69 5.18 3.17 4.57
CA LEU A 69 4.11 3.90 5.25
C LEU A 69 4.59 5.28 5.74
N ARG A 70 5.77 5.31 6.36
CA ARG A 70 6.38 6.55 6.85
C ARG A 70 6.83 7.48 5.73
N ALA A 71 7.37 6.94 4.65
CA ALA A 71 7.80 7.72 3.49
C ALA A 71 6.63 8.37 2.76
N VAL A 72 5.52 7.67 2.60
CA VAL A 72 4.30 8.20 1.97
C VAL A 72 3.55 9.13 2.92
N ALA A 73 3.52 8.82 4.21
CA ALA A 73 2.83 9.58 5.27
C ALA A 73 1.38 9.96 4.91
N PRO A 74 0.53 9.01 4.50
CA PRO A 74 -0.85 9.29 4.15
C PRO A 74 -1.67 9.68 5.38
N ARG A 75 -2.83 10.34 5.19
CA ARG A 75 -3.79 10.54 6.29
C ARG A 75 -4.40 9.21 6.74
N VAL A 76 -4.70 8.32 5.78
CA VAL A 76 -5.24 6.98 6.05
C VAL A 76 -4.43 5.93 5.30
N ALA A 77 -4.05 4.85 6.00
CA ALA A 77 -3.49 3.66 5.40
C ALA A 77 -4.47 2.49 5.54
N VAL A 78 -4.77 1.84 4.43
CA VAL A 78 -5.62 0.65 4.37
C VAL A 78 -4.73 -0.55 4.01
N PRO A 79 -4.51 -1.50 4.93
CA PRO A 79 -3.76 -2.71 4.62
C PRO A 79 -4.38 -3.48 3.45
N ILE A 80 -3.54 -3.90 2.53
CA ILE A 80 -3.87 -4.75 1.39
C ILE A 80 -2.89 -5.94 1.32
N HIS A 81 -3.16 -6.95 0.50
CA HIS A 81 -2.34 -8.16 0.35
C HIS A 81 -2.18 -8.99 1.64
N GLU A 82 -3.10 -8.84 2.59
CA GLU A 82 -3.03 -9.52 3.88
C GLU A 82 -3.42 -11.00 3.82
N ALA A 83 -4.07 -11.45 2.75
CA ALA A 83 -4.68 -12.79 2.66
C ALA A 83 -3.68 -13.95 2.78
N ILE A 84 -2.41 -13.73 2.49
CA ILE A 84 -1.36 -14.74 2.66
C ILE A 84 -0.67 -14.67 4.03
N HIS A 85 -1.05 -13.74 4.88
CA HIS A 85 -0.48 -13.58 6.22
C HIS A 85 -1.30 -14.40 7.23
N ALA A 86 -0.67 -15.37 7.88
CA ALA A 86 -1.36 -16.24 8.85
C ALA A 86 -1.89 -15.46 10.07
N MET A 87 -1.24 -14.34 10.42
CA MET A 87 -1.59 -13.50 11.58
C MET A 87 -1.54 -12.01 11.21
N PRO A 88 -2.45 -11.52 10.35
CA PRO A 88 -2.40 -10.14 9.85
C PRO A 88 -2.53 -9.08 10.96
N ASP A 89 -3.26 -9.37 12.04
CA ASP A 89 -3.40 -8.46 13.18
C ASP A 89 -2.05 -8.06 13.81
N MET A 90 -1.06 -8.93 13.73
CA MET A 90 0.29 -8.60 14.19
C MET A 90 0.91 -7.49 13.35
N ALA A 91 0.75 -7.53 12.04
CA ALA A 91 1.21 -6.47 11.14
C ALA A 91 0.41 -5.18 11.35
N TYR A 92 -0.90 -5.26 11.45
CA TYR A 92 -1.77 -4.09 11.68
C TYR A 92 -1.42 -3.34 12.96
N ARG A 93 -1.13 -4.09 14.04
CA ARG A 93 -0.67 -3.49 15.30
C ARG A 93 0.64 -2.75 15.13
N GLN A 94 1.61 -3.30 14.40
CA GLN A 94 2.88 -2.63 14.15
C GLN A 94 2.71 -1.38 13.27
N PHE A 95 1.84 -1.42 12.27
CA PHE A 95 1.52 -0.23 11.49
C PHE A 95 0.93 0.89 12.35
N ARG A 96 -0.01 0.56 13.23
CA ARG A 96 -0.61 1.54 14.17
C ARG A 96 0.42 2.11 15.13
N ASN A 97 1.32 1.28 15.65
CA ASN A 97 2.33 1.71 16.61
C ASN A 97 3.44 2.56 16.00
N LEU A 98 3.75 2.33 14.73
CA LEU A 98 4.93 2.86 14.06
C LEU A 98 4.63 3.85 12.93
N ALA A 99 3.36 4.07 12.60
CA ALA A 99 2.95 5.14 11.71
C ALA A 99 3.35 6.52 12.28
N LEU A 100 3.60 7.47 11.40
CA LEU A 100 3.83 8.85 11.83
C LEU A 100 2.53 9.47 12.38
N GLU A 101 2.67 10.47 13.23
CA GLU A 101 1.54 11.27 13.68
C GLU A 101 0.78 11.83 12.47
N GLY A 102 -0.55 11.75 12.52
CA GLY A 102 -1.42 12.16 11.41
C GLY A 102 -1.84 11.03 10.47
N THR A 103 -1.26 9.82 10.58
CA THR A 103 -1.68 8.64 9.83
C THR A 103 -2.57 7.73 10.68
N THR A 104 -3.76 7.42 10.17
CA THR A 104 -4.67 6.42 10.75
C THR A 104 -4.63 5.13 9.91
N VAL A 105 -4.49 3.98 10.57
CA VAL A 105 -4.54 2.67 9.91
C VAL A 105 -5.95 2.10 10.04
N THR A 106 -6.63 1.95 8.91
CA THR A 106 -8.01 1.46 8.83
C THR A 106 -8.03 0.10 8.15
N VAL A 107 -8.42 -0.94 8.89
CA VAL A 107 -8.59 -2.29 8.33
C VAL A 107 -10.00 -2.42 7.79
N ILE A 108 -10.11 -2.83 6.52
CA ILE A 108 -11.39 -3.09 5.84
C ILE A 108 -11.39 -4.56 5.42
N ASN A 109 -12.23 -5.37 6.07
CA ASN A 109 -12.31 -6.79 5.72
C ASN A 109 -13.09 -6.99 4.42
N PRO A 110 -12.88 -8.13 3.71
CA PRO A 110 -13.65 -8.45 2.52
C PRO A 110 -15.16 -8.34 2.75
N GLY A 111 -15.84 -7.58 1.91
CA GLY A 111 -17.28 -7.32 2.02
C GLY A 111 -17.67 -6.11 2.86
N ASP A 112 -16.75 -5.57 3.66
CA ASP A 112 -16.99 -4.36 4.45
C ASP A 112 -16.79 -3.08 3.61
N LYS A 113 -17.29 -1.98 4.13
CA LYS A 113 -17.11 -0.64 3.58
C LYS A 113 -16.70 0.31 4.70
N ALA A 114 -15.87 1.27 4.36
CA ALA A 114 -15.47 2.34 5.27
C ALA A 114 -15.36 3.66 4.50
N ASP A 115 -15.78 4.73 5.13
CA ASP A 115 -15.52 6.08 4.65
C ASP A 115 -14.13 6.52 5.14
N VAL A 116 -13.29 6.86 4.20
CA VAL A 116 -11.89 7.24 4.46
C VAL A 116 -11.51 8.57 3.84
#